data_c477a5f4a7873dfd2352c3b4c65d5555
#
_entry.id   c477a5f4a7873dfd2352c3b4c65d5555
#
_cell.length_a   1.000
_cell.length_b   1.000
_cell.length_c   1.000
_cell.angle_alpha   90.00
_cell.angle_beta   90.00
_cell.angle_gamma   90.00
#
_symmetry.space_group_name_H-M   'P 1'
#
loop_
_entity.id
_entity.type
_entity.pdbx_description
1 polymer ?
#
loop_
_entity_poly.entity_id
_entity_poly.type
_entity_poly.pdbx_seq_one_letter_code
_entity_poly.pdbx_strand_id
1 'polypeptide(L)'
;MMATADLSAPRAGRPAQGNPRLLARRFAVPVLIGVVAVLFVVNLAHGAYAIDTRAVLASLAVMTGLLSPEAVEAQAVAVLSGIRVPRALLAALAGGGLALAGAVLQGLFRNPLADPGVI
;
A
#
# COMPACT_ATOMS: atom_id res chain seq x y z
N MET A 1 52.89 38.06 -26.43
CA MET A 1 51.58 38.25 -27.01
C MET A 1 50.70 37.07 -26.59
N MET A 2 50.06 37.22 -25.40
CA MET A 2 49.23 36.16 -24.80
C MET A 2 47.79 36.32 -25.25
N ALA A 3 47.26 35.34 -25.93
CA ALA A 3 45.85 35.30 -26.34
C ALA A 3 44.97 35.01 -25.09
N THR A 4 44.13 35.99 -24.75
CA THR A 4 43.08 35.82 -23.71
C THR A 4 41.98 34.98 -24.29
N ALA A 5 41.83 33.76 -23.81
CA ALA A 5 40.72 32.88 -24.15
C ALA A 5 39.42 33.50 -23.62
N ASP A 6 38.51 33.80 -24.51
CA ASP A 6 37.15 34.27 -24.22
C ASP A 6 36.32 33.15 -23.55
N LEU A 7 36.05 33.29 -22.23
CA LEU A 7 35.30 32.38 -21.41
C LEU A 7 33.75 32.66 -21.39
N SER A 8 33.26 33.48 -22.34
CA SER A 8 31.87 33.94 -22.37
C SER A 8 30.92 33.11 -23.22
N ALA A 9 31.20 31.80 -23.45
CA ALA A 9 30.23 30.94 -24.08
C ALA A 9 29.00 30.71 -23.19
N PRO A 10 27.77 31.08 -23.59
CA PRO A 10 26.59 30.81 -22.79
C PRO A 10 26.41 29.30 -22.65
N ARG A 11 26.43 28.79 -21.39
CA ARG A 11 26.06 27.42 -21.10
C ARG A 11 24.62 27.22 -21.56
N ALA A 12 24.45 26.53 -22.67
CA ALA A 12 23.13 26.09 -23.14
C ALA A 12 22.43 25.37 -21.97
N GLY A 13 21.34 25.98 -21.49
CA GLY A 13 20.54 25.44 -20.41
C GLY A 13 20.10 24.02 -20.79
N ARG A 14 20.56 23.03 -20.03
CA ARG A 14 20.02 21.67 -20.17
C ARG A 14 18.51 21.75 -19.99
N PRO A 15 17.71 21.21 -20.91
CA PRO A 15 16.27 21.15 -20.71
C PRO A 15 16.01 20.47 -19.37
N ALA A 16 15.13 21.05 -18.58
CA ALA A 16 14.70 20.50 -17.29
C ALA A 16 14.06 19.13 -17.56
N GLN A 17 14.88 18.09 -17.57
CA GLN A 17 14.39 16.71 -17.64
C GLN A 17 13.60 16.50 -16.37
N GLY A 18 12.27 16.42 -16.51
CA GLY A 18 11.38 16.10 -15.39
C GLY A 18 11.93 14.88 -14.66
N ASN A 19 12.19 15.03 -13.39
CA ASN A 19 12.89 14.02 -12.60
C ASN A 19 12.05 12.73 -12.61
N PRO A 20 12.46 11.65 -13.32
CA PRO A 20 11.65 10.44 -13.49
C PRO A 20 11.32 9.77 -12.14
N ARG A 21 12.12 10.07 -11.10
CA ARG A 21 11.91 9.58 -9.74
C ARG A 21 10.70 10.23 -9.06
N LEU A 22 10.36 11.49 -9.40
CA LEU A 22 9.19 12.18 -8.85
C LEU A 22 7.90 11.64 -9.48
N LEU A 23 7.91 11.34 -10.77
CA LEU A 23 6.78 10.70 -11.45
C LEU A 23 6.56 9.28 -10.93
N ALA A 24 7.62 8.47 -10.83
CA ALA A 24 7.54 7.12 -10.27
C ALA A 24 6.97 7.12 -8.85
N ARG A 25 7.40 8.05 -7.99
CA ARG A 25 6.90 8.19 -6.61
C ARG A 25 5.42 8.59 -6.57
N ARG A 26 4.97 9.45 -7.49
CA ARG A 26 3.57 9.90 -7.56
C ARG A 26 2.61 8.75 -7.89
N PHE A 27 3.05 7.80 -8.70
CA PHE A 27 2.26 6.62 -9.07
C PHE A 27 2.48 5.42 -8.13
N ALA A 28 3.64 5.30 -7.49
CA ALA A 28 3.96 4.19 -6.61
C ALA A 28 3.00 4.10 -5.40
N VAL A 29 2.67 5.23 -4.78
CA VAL A 29 1.79 5.25 -3.60
C VAL A 29 0.37 4.78 -3.93
N PRO A 30 -0.33 5.34 -4.95
CA PRO A 30 -1.68 4.87 -5.28
C PRO A 30 -1.69 3.42 -5.78
N VAL A 31 -0.68 2.99 -6.52
CA VAL A 31 -0.54 1.58 -6.94
C VAL A 31 -0.38 0.67 -5.72
N LEU A 32 0.47 1.04 -4.77
CA LEU A 32 0.68 0.25 -3.55
C LEU A 32 -0.61 0.15 -2.72
N ILE A 33 -1.33 1.26 -2.57
CA ILE A 33 -2.64 1.27 -1.89
C ILE A 33 -3.62 0.35 -2.61
N GLY A 34 -3.67 0.40 -3.94
CA GLY A 34 -4.51 -0.48 -4.75
C GLY A 34 -4.17 -1.96 -4.55
N VAL A 35 -2.88 -2.30 -4.57
CA VAL A 35 -2.41 -3.67 -4.33
C VAL A 35 -2.79 -4.14 -2.93
N VAL A 36 -2.59 -3.32 -1.90
CA VAL A 36 -2.98 -3.65 -0.52
C VAL A 36 -4.49 -3.86 -0.40
N ALA A 37 -5.29 -3.00 -1.03
CA ALA A 37 -6.75 -3.15 -1.03
C ALA A 37 -7.20 -4.45 -1.71
N VAL A 38 -6.62 -4.79 -2.86
CA VAL A 38 -6.90 -6.04 -3.56
C VAL A 38 -6.50 -7.25 -2.70
N LEU A 39 -5.30 -7.24 -2.12
CA LEU A 39 -4.84 -8.32 -1.24
C LEU A 39 -5.74 -8.45 0.00
N PHE A 40 -6.23 -7.35 0.54
CA PHE A 40 -7.17 -7.36 1.66
C PHE A 40 -8.48 -8.05 1.27
N VAL A 41 -9.08 -7.70 0.12
CA VAL A 41 -10.30 -8.34 -0.38
C VAL A 41 -10.06 -9.83 -0.68
N VAL A 42 -8.95 -10.18 -1.31
CA VAL A 42 -8.57 -11.57 -1.57
C VAL A 42 -8.42 -12.35 -0.27
N ASN A 43 -7.80 -11.76 0.76
CA ASN A 43 -7.68 -12.38 2.07
C ASN A 43 -9.05 -12.63 2.73
N LEU A 44 -9.99 -11.70 2.58
CA LEU A 44 -11.36 -11.88 3.08
C LEU A 44 -12.12 -12.97 2.32
N ALA A 45 -11.89 -13.11 1.00
CA ALA A 45 -12.52 -14.13 0.17
C ALA A 45 -11.99 -15.54 0.46
N HIS A 46 -10.69 -15.66 0.79
CA HIS A 46 -10.05 -16.95 1.09
C HIS A 46 -10.04 -17.23 2.60
N GLY A 47 -10.68 -18.29 3.04
CA GLY A 47 -10.71 -18.71 4.44
C GLY A 47 -11.14 -20.18 4.57
N ALA A 48 -10.95 -20.76 5.75
CA ALA A 48 -11.28 -22.16 6.07
C ALA A 48 -12.76 -22.49 5.87
N TYR A 49 -13.64 -21.49 5.95
CA TYR A 49 -15.06 -21.64 5.64
C TYR A 49 -15.29 -21.16 4.20
N ALA A 50 -15.82 -22.03 3.34
CA ALA A 50 -16.11 -21.71 1.95
C ALA A 50 -17.32 -20.75 1.87
N ILE A 51 -17.05 -19.46 1.82
CA ILE A 51 -18.04 -18.42 1.54
C ILE A 51 -17.80 -17.98 0.09
N ASP A 52 -18.87 -17.95 -0.70
CA ASP A 52 -18.78 -17.45 -2.07
C ASP A 52 -18.27 -16.00 -2.08
N THR A 53 -17.41 -15.68 -3.02
CA THR A 53 -16.84 -14.34 -3.17
C THR A 53 -17.93 -13.26 -3.31
N ARG A 54 -19.05 -13.61 -3.95
CA ARG A 54 -20.23 -12.73 -4.05
C ARG A 54 -20.82 -12.42 -2.68
N ALA A 55 -20.94 -13.45 -1.81
CA ALA A 55 -21.45 -13.29 -0.46
C ALA A 55 -20.51 -12.44 0.40
N VAL A 56 -19.19 -12.54 0.20
CA VAL A 56 -18.20 -11.67 0.86
C VAL A 56 -18.40 -10.21 0.47
N LEU A 57 -18.51 -9.92 -0.83
CA LEU A 57 -18.73 -8.55 -1.32
C LEU A 57 -20.08 -7.99 -0.85
N ALA A 58 -21.13 -8.80 -0.88
CA ALA A 58 -22.46 -8.41 -0.40
C ALA A 58 -22.44 -8.16 1.12
N SER A 59 -21.75 -8.98 1.91
CA SER A 59 -21.59 -8.78 3.35
C SER A 59 -20.80 -7.50 3.69
N LEU A 60 -19.78 -7.17 2.90
CA LEU A 60 -19.06 -5.89 3.03
C LEU A 60 -20.00 -4.69 2.70
N ALA A 61 -20.84 -4.83 1.68
CA ALA A 61 -21.81 -3.81 1.33
C ALA A 61 -22.89 -3.62 2.42
N VAL A 62 -23.28 -4.69 3.11
CA VAL A 62 -24.15 -4.60 4.30
C VAL A 62 -23.44 -3.89 5.45
N MET A 63 -22.17 -4.22 5.73
CA MET A 63 -21.39 -3.58 6.79
C MET A 63 -21.16 -2.09 6.55
N THR A 64 -21.09 -1.68 5.29
CA THR A 64 -20.96 -0.26 4.90
C THR A 64 -22.31 0.45 4.75
N GLY A 65 -23.42 -0.25 4.96
CA GLY A 65 -24.77 0.32 4.84
C GLY A 65 -25.26 0.49 3.39
N LEU A 66 -24.56 -0.08 2.42
CA LEU A 66 -24.94 -0.02 1.01
C LEU A 66 -26.03 -1.03 0.62
N LEU A 67 -26.17 -2.10 1.40
CA LEU A 67 -27.19 -3.15 1.21
C LEU A 67 -27.91 -3.44 2.52
N SER A 68 -29.19 -3.87 2.43
CA SER A 68 -29.94 -4.30 3.61
C SER A 68 -29.49 -5.68 4.09
N PRO A 69 -29.50 -5.96 5.41
CA PRO A 69 -29.05 -7.22 5.99
C PRO A 69 -29.79 -8.46 5.45
N GLU A 70 -31.02 -8.28 5.00
CA GLU A 70 -31.87 -9.35 4.45
C GLU A 70 -31.36 -9.90 3.10
N ALA A 71 -30.47 -9.16 2.42
CA ALA A 71 -29.90 -9.56 1.13
C ALA A 71 -28.79 -10.61 1.24
N VAL A 72 -28.32 -10.94 2.47
CA VAL A 72 -27.17 -11.80 2.69
C VAL A 72 -27.46 -12.79 3.82
N GLU A 73 -26.92 -14.00 3.71
CA GLU A 73 -27.01 -15.02 4.74
C GLU A 73 -26.38 -14.52 6.06
N ALA A 74 -27.14 -14.54 7.14
CA ALA A 74 -26.70 -14.02 8.45
C ALA A 74 -25.40 -14.69 8.93
N GLN A 75 -25.19 -15.97 8.62
CA GLN A 75 -23.99 -16.72 8.95
C GLN A 75 -22.75 -16.15 8.22
N ALA A 76 -22.89 -15.77 6.96
CA ALA A 76 -21.80 -15.17 6.17
C ALA A 76 -21.37 -13.82 6.78
N VAL A 77 -22.34 -12.99 7.16
CA VAL A 77 -22.08 -11.70 7.83
C VAL A 77 -21.40 -11.91 9.19
N ALA A 78 -21.88 -12.87 9.99
CA ALA A 78 -21.30 -13.17 11.30
C ALA A 78 -19.84 -13.66 11.20
N VAL A 79 -19.53 -14.56 10.28
CA VAL A 79 -18.16 -15.06 10.04
C VAL A 79 -17.25 -13.94 9.53
N LEU A 80 -17.76 -13.12 8.62
CA LEU A 80 -16.97 -12.01 8.06
C LEU A 80 -16.64 -10.97 9.15
N SER A 81 -17.65 -10.48 9.86
CA SER A 81 -17.50 -9.43 10.87
C SER A 81 -16.79 -9.91 12.13
N GLY A 82 -17.08 -11.12 12.59
CA GLY A 82 -16.54 -11.64 13.85
C GLY A 82 -15.15 -12.27 13.74
N ILE A 83 -14.76 -12.76 12.57
CA ILE A 83 -13.52 -13.53 12.43
C ILE A 83 -12.61 -12.92 11.34
N ARG A 84 -13.10 -12.78 10.10
CA ARG A 84 -12.24 -12.44 8.97
C ARG A 84 -11.77 -10.99 8.98
N VAL A 85 -12.68 -10.05 9.20
CA VAL A 85 -12.35 -8.63 9.24
C VAL A 85 -11.39 -8.30 10.39
N PRO A 86 -11.65 -8.71 11.65
CA PRO A 86 -10.70 -8.46 12.74
C PRO A 86 -9.31 -9.05 12.48
N ARG A 87 -9.24 -10.28 11.96
CA ARG A 87 -7.98 -10.94 11.63
C ARG A 87 -7.22 -10.20 10.52
N ALA A 88 -7.91 -9.78 9.47
CA ALA A 88 -7.32 -9.02 8.37
C ALA A 88 -6.80 -7.65 8.83
N LEU A 89 -7.55 -6.97 9.70
CA LEU A 89 -7.13 -5.69 10.30
C LEU A 89 -5.91 -5.86 11.20
N LEU A 90 -5.87 -6.89 12.05
CA LEU A 90 -4.70 -7.18 12.88
C LEU A 90 -3.46 -7.47 12.04
N ALA A 91 -3.60 -8.26 10.96
CA ALA A 91 -2.50 -8.53 10.05
C ALA A 91 -2.01 -7.25 9.35
N ALA A 92 -2.93 -6.38 8.92
CA ALA A 92 -2.59 -5.10 8.31
C ALA A 92 -1.88 -4.16 9.30
N LEU A 93 -2.34 -4.10 10.55
CA LEU A 93 -1.71 -3.29 11.60
C LEU A 93 -0.31 -3.82 11.96
N ALA A 94 -0.16 -5.13 12.11
CA ALA A 94 1.13 -5.74 12.38
C ALA A 94 2.13 -5.49 11.23
N GLY A 95 1.70 -5.73 9.98
CA GLY A 95 2.53 -5.47 8.80
C GLY A 95 2.89 -3.98 8.64
N GLY A 96 1.92 -3.09 8.87
CA GLY A 96 2.14 -1.64 8.86
C GLY A 96 3.10 -1.18 9.95
N GLY A 97 2.98 -1.73 11.16
CA GLY A 97 3.88 -1.47 12.28
C GLY A 97 5.32 -1.91 11.99
N LEU A 98 5.49 -3.11 11.44
CA LEU A 98 6.80 -3.62 11.01
C LEU A 98 7.41 -2.77 9.89
N ALA A 99 6.62 -2.38 8.92
CA ALA A 99 7.08 -1.52 7.82
C ALA A 99 7.53 -0.14 8.33
N LEU A 100 6.78 0.45 9.27
CA LEU A 100 7.14 1.73 9.89
C LEU A 100 8.42 1.59 10.73
N ALA A 101 8.52 0.56 11.55
CA ALA A 101 9.71 0.28 12.34
C ALA A 101 10.94 0.10 11.44
N GLY A 102 10.80 -0.67 10.34
CA GLY A 102 11.87 -0.82 9.34
C GLY A 102 12.29 0.51 8.72
N ALA A 103 11.35 1.33 8.33
CA ALA A 103 11.66 2.64 7.75
C ALA A 103 12.41 3.56 8.73
N VAL A 104 12.02 3.55 10.02
CA VAL A 104 12.69 4.32 11.08
C VAL A 104 14.12 3.81 11.31
N LEU A 105 14.29 2.49 11.42
CA LEU A 105 15.62 1.89 11.62
C LEU A 105 16.56 2.18 10.45
N GLN A 106 16.09 2.02 9.22
CA GLN A 106 16.88 2.34 8.02
C GLN A 106 17.28 3.80 7.97
N GLY A 107 16.40 4.72 8.40
CA GLY A 107 16.68 6.14 8.49
C GLY A 107 17.68 6.46 9.59
N LEU A 108 17.55 5.85 10.77
CA LEU A 108 18.42 6.07 11.93
C LEU A 108 19.84 5.57 11.68
N PHE A 109 19.96 4.34 11.20
CA PHE A 109 21.27 3.73 10.93
C PHE A 109 21.85 4.11 9.56
N ARG A 110 21.10 4.82 8.72
CA ARG A 110 21.47 5.15 7.34
C ARG A 110 21.91 3.90 6.55
N ASN A 111 21.35 2.75 6.91
CA ASN A 111 21.67 1.46 6.32
C ASN A 111 20.39 0.80 5.80
N PRO A 112 20.27 0.55 4.49
CA PRO A 112 19.08 -0.10 3.91
C PRO A 112 18.93 -1.57 4.29
N LEU A 113 19.94 -2.19 4.92
CA LEU A 113 19.92 -3.57 5.41
C LEU A 113 19.42 -3.70 6.85
N ALA A 114 19.07 -2.59 7.53
CA ALA A 114 18.49 -2.66 8.86
C ALA A 114 17.09 -3.28 8.79
N ASP A 115 16.93 -4.44 9.45
CA ASP A 115 15.70 -5.23 9.48
C ASP A 115 15.13 -5.23 10.90
N PRO A 116 13.88 -4.81 11.11
CA PRO A 116 13.23 -4.85 12.42
C PRO A 116 12.95 -6.29 12.91
N GLY A 117 12.97 -7.29 12.03
CA GLY A 117 12.75 -8.69 12.37
C GLY A 117 13.96 -9.39 13.00
N VAL A 118 15.13 -8.73 13.06
CA VAL A 118 16.38 -9.31 13.60
C VAL A 118 16.69 -8.79 15.00
N ILE A 119 15.91 -7.83 15.51
CA ILE A 119 16.01 -7.30 16.88
C ILE A 119 14.88 -7.95 17.73
#